data_0794200cbd04e75a3ae18976b61da1fb
#
_entry.id   0794200cbd04e75a3ae18976b61da1fb
#
_cell.length_a   1.000
_cell.length_b   1.000
_cell.length_c   1.000
_cell.angle_alpha   90.00
_cell.angle_beta   90.00
_cell.angle_gamma   90.00
#
_symmetry.space_group_name_H-M   'P 1'
#
loop_
_entity.id
_entity.type
_entity.pdbx_description
1 polymer ?
#
loop_
_entity_poly.entity_id
_entity_poly.type
_entity_poly.pdbx_seq_one_letter_code
_entity_poly.pdbx_strand_id
1 'polypeptide(L)'
;MNPLSKLLNQQIRYNGPMSISQFMEICLLHPKYGYYTNSSPFGQKGDFVTAPEVSQMFGELIGLFLAQAWSDQKNLEEAVLVELGPGRGTLTADIMRVTKSIKNFPKKIYLLEVSAKLKLLQKSNLEGYQVEWIKNLNQIPPGPIILIANEFFDSLPINQYLKGADGWHERLIGIKNGELAFGISEQKLNIQSTEYFTHAVKGDIVEVRPSVEPIITEISNKISQWGGISLIIDYGCWDLKGNTFQAIKSHKYINPLEKPGEVDLTAHVDFSSLARSVLNCSISKLTDQGVLLERLGISERANILSRSLKADDLENHIAAHRRLTHPNEMGTLFKVMAILPKLSRMPLGL
;
A
#
# COMPACT_ATOMS: atom_id res chain seq x y z
N MET A 1 29.47 -2.22 7.57
CA MET A 1 28.34 -3.17 7.79
C MET A 1 27.57 -2.70 9.00
N ASN A 2 26.28 -2.36 8.84
CA ASN A 2 25.43 -1.91 9.94
C ASN A 2 25.00 -3.08 10.86
N PRO A 3 24.40 -2.81 12.05
CA PRO A 3 24.02 -3.87 12.98
C PRO A 3 23.08 -4.93 12.39
N LEU A 4 22.10 -4.53 11.56
CA LEU A 4 21.17 -5.47 10.93
C LEU A 4 21.86 -6.34 9.88
N SER A 5 22.79 -5.78 9.09
CA SER A 5 23.58 -6.55 8.13
C SER A 5 24.40 -7.65 8.83
N LYS A 6 24.96 -7.36 10.02
CA LYS A 6 25.70 -8.37 10.80
C LYS A 6 24.78 -9.51 11.24
N LEU A 7 23.59 -9.16 11.72
CA LEU A 7 22.59 -10.15 12.16
C LEU A 7 22.13 -11.02 11.00
N LEU A 8 21.78 -10.42 9.85
CA LEU A 8 21.40 -11.14 8.63
C LEU A 8 22.52 -12.09 8.15
N ASN A 9 23.77 -11.62 8.14
CA ASN A 9 24.90 -12.47 7.79
C ASN A 9 25.07 -13.66 8.74
N GLN A 10 24.90 -13.46 10.04
CA GLN A 10 24.96 -14.56 11.03
C GLN A 10 23.81 -15.55 10.79
N GLN A 11 22.60 -15.06 10.59
CA GLN A 11 21.41 -15.89 10.34
C GLN A 11 21.57 -16.74 9.08
N ILE A 12 22.04 -16.14 7.96
CA ILE A 12 22.28 -16.84 6.71
C ILE A 12 23.40 -17.89 6.84
N ARG A 13 24.46 -17.57 7.57
CA ARG A 13 25.56 -18.56 7.82
C ARG A 13 25.09 -19.76 8.63
N TYR A 14 24.16 -19.56 9.55
CA TYR A 14 23.68 -20.62 10.43
C TYR A 14 22.53 -21.43 9.80
N ASN A 15 21.58 -20.75 9.17
CA ASN A 15 20.34 -21.36 8.65
C ASN A 15 20.33 -21.60 7.13
N GLY A 16 21.34 -21.14 6.40
CA GLY A 16 21.33 -21.09 4.94
C GLY A 16 20.68 -19.82 4.38
N PRO A 17 20.60 -19.71 3.04
CA PRO A 17 19.97 -18.58 2.36
C PRO A 17 18.53 -18.38 2.80
N MET A 18 18.06 -17.12 2.83
CA MET A 18 16.70 -16.76 3.19
C MET A 18 15.88 -16.30 1.98
N SER A 19 14.55 -16.39 2.06
CA SER A 19 13.66 -15.84 1.03
C SER A 19 13.73 -14.30 1.01
N ILE A 20 13.33 -13.70 -0.11
CA ILE A 20 13.19 -12.23 -0.20
C ILE A 20 12.13 -11.75 0.78
N SER A 21 11.05 -12.52 0.97
CA SER A 21 10.00 -12.21 1.95
C SER A 21 10.56 -12.10 3.38
N GLN A 22 11.34 -13.07 3.81
CA GLN A 22 12.00 -13.04 5.15
C GLN A 22 12.94 -11.84 5.28
N PHE A 23 13.71 -11.54 4.24
CA PHE A 23 14.61 -10.39 4.22
C PHE A 23 13.84 -9.07 4.34
N MET A 24 12.77 -8.87 3.54
CA MET A 24 11.91 -7.69 3.61
C MET A 24 11.31 -7.54 5.01
N GLU A 25 10.72 -8.59 5.55
CA GLU A 25 10.11 -8.57 6.89
C GLU A 25 11.12 -8.11 7.96
N ILE A 26 12.32 -8.70 7.96
CA ILE A 26 13.37 -8.32 8.91
C ILE A 26 13.82 -6.88 8.68
N CYS A 27 14.07 -6.47 7.43
CA CYS A 27 14.54 -5.12 7.13
C CYS A 27 13.52 -4.05 7.46
N LEU A 28 12.23 -4.31 7.24
CA LEU A 28 11.16 -3.34 7.48
C LEU A 28 10.69 -3.32 8.94
N LEU A 29 10.57 -4.49 9.59
CA LEU A 29 9.82 -4.65 10.84
C LEU A 29 10.67 -5.10 12.05
N HIS A 30 11.98 -5.32 11.89
CA HIS A 30 12.82 -5.73 13.02
C HIS A 30 12.69 -4.75 14.20
N PRO A 31 12.37 -5.19 15.44
CA PRO A 31 11.97 -4.30 16.53
C PRO A 31 12.98 -3.19 16.88
N LYS A 32 14.27 -3.46 16.68
CA LYS A 32 15.36 -2.52 17.01
C LYS A 32 16.02 -1.87 15.80
N TYR A 33 15.99 -2.50 14.62
CA TYR A 33 16.76 -2.07 13.46
C TYR A 33 15.94 -1.99 12.18
N GLY A 34 14.64 -2.24 12.25
CA GLY A 34 13.75 -2.19 11.08
C GLY A 34 13.45 -0.75 10.65
N TYR A 35 13.24 -0.57 9.37
CA TYR A 35 13.01 0.73 8.76
C TYR A 35 11.80 1.46 9.37
N TYR A 36 10.62 0.84 9.43
CA TYR A 36 9.42 1.44 10.01
C TYR A 36 9.45 1.56 11.54
N THR A 37 10.32 0.84 12.21
CA THR A 37 10.44 0.91 13.67
C THR A 37 11.39 2.00 14.14
N ASN A 38 12.40 2.35 13.35
CA ASN A 38 13.47 3.28 13.77
C ASN A 38 13.52 4.60 13.00
N SER A 39 13.18 4.61 11.71
CA SER A 39 13.23 5.82 10.90
C SER A 39 11.96 6.66 11.06
N SER A 40 11.98 7.88 10.56
CA SER A 40 10.80 8.70 10.27
C SER A 40 10.72 8.82 8.74
N PRO A 41 10.21 7.78 8.04
CA PRO A 41 10.33 7.66 6.59
C PRO A 41 9.51 8.68 5.80
N PHE A 42 8.49 9.27 6.42
CA PHE A 42 7.48 10.09 5.75
C PHE A 42 7.72 11.59 5.87
N GLY A 43 7.31 12.34 4.83
CA GLY A 43 7.35 13.80 4.74
C GLY A 43 8.50 14.32 3.88
N GLN A 44 8.55 15.65 3.66
CA GLN A 44 9.52 16.31 2.75
C GLN A 44 11.00 16.03 3.08
N LYS A 45 11.31 15.67 4.33
CA LYS A 45 12.65 15.29 4.79
C LYS A 45 12.83 13.76 4.87
N GLY A 46 11.83 12.97 4.49
CA GLY A 46 11.87 11.52 4.45
C GLY A 46 12.38 10.96 3.12
N ASP A 47 12.38 9.64 3.01
CA ASP A 47 12.77 8.95 1.78
C ASP A 47 11.64 8.99 0.74
N PHE A 48 10.38 9.22 1.18
CA PHE A 48 9.17 9.27 0.35
C PHE A 48 8.26 10.42 0.71
N VAL A 49 7.57 10.91 -0.33
CA VAL A 49 6.41 11.78 -0.19
C VAL A 49 5.21 11.05 -0.80
N THR A 50 4.38 10.47 0.05
CA THR A 50 3.14 9.75 -0.34
C THR A 50 2.06 10.73 -0.81
N ALA A 51 1.07 10.26 -1.57
CA ALA A 51 0.01 11.11 -2.12
C ALA A 51 -0.67 12.02 -1.08
N PRO A 52 -1.02 11.56 0.13
CA PRO A 52 -1.56 12.44 1.19
C PRO A 52 -0.60 13.53 1.67
N GLU A 53 0.71 13.29 1.59
CA GLU A 53 1.73 14.28 1.98
C GLU A 53 2.07 15.26 0.85
N VAL A 54 1.72 14.94 -0.41
CA VAL A 54 1.85 15.84 -1.56
C VAL A 54 0.86 16.98 -1.46
N SER A 55 -0.41 16.68 -1.20
CA SER A 55 -1.46 17.70 -1.10
C SER A 55 -2.70 17.17 -0.36
N GLN A 56 -3.25 18.01 0.51
CA GLN A 56 -4.54 17.73 1.17
C GLN A 56 -5.70 17.53 0.18
N MET A 57 -5.60 18.03 -1.07
CA MET A 57 -6.61 17.79 -2.11
C MET A 57 -6.84 16.30 -2.35
N PHE A 58 -5.79 15.49 -2.27
CA PHE A 58 -5.90 14.03 -2.39
C PHE A 58 -6.81 13.45 -1.30
N GLY A 59 -6.50 13.71 -0.04
CA GLY A 59 -7.30 13.20 1.08
C GLY A 59 -8.73 13.74 1.11
N GLU A 60 -8.95 15.01 0.72
CA GLU A 60 -10.28 15.60 0.60
C GLU A 60 -11.13 14.86 -0.44
N LEU A 61 -10.60 14.64 -1.65
CA LEU A 61 -11.34 13.98 -2.72
C LEU A 61 -11.59 12.50 -2.42
N ILE A 62 -10.62 11.80 -1.87
CA ILE A 62 -10.81 10.43 -1.41
C ILE A 62 -11.85 10.35 -0.29
N GLY A 63 -11.84 11.30 0.66
CA GLY A 63 -12.84 11.37 1.73
C GLY A 63 -14.26 11.57 1.19
N LEU A 64 -14.44 12.47 0.23
CA LEU A 64 -15.74 12.69 -0.42
C LEU A 64 -16.20 11.50 -1.25
N PHE A 65 -15.25 10.85 -1.95
CA PHE A 65 -15.53 9.60 -2.68
C PHE A 65 -16.04 8.49 -1.75
N LEU A 66 -15.35 8.28 -0.62
CA LEU A 66 -15.74 7.27 0.37
C LEU A 66 -17.11 7.60 1.01
N ALA A 67 -17.35 8.88 1.29
CA ALA A 67 -18.63 9.34 1.83
C ALA A 67 -19.78 9.13 0.83
N GLN A 68 -19.54 9.38 -0.45
CA GLN A 68 -20.54 9.10 -1.49
C GLN A 68 -20.81 7.59 -1.60
N ALA A 69 -19.77 6.77 -1.65
CA ALA A 69 -19.90 5.32 -1.73
C ALA A 69 -20.65 4.72 -0.51
N TRP A 70 -20.44 5.27 0.68
CA TRP A 70 -21.19 4.95 1.88
C TRP A 70 -22.66 5.38 1.78
N SER A 71 -22.91 6.60 1.30
CA SER A 71 -24.26 7.13 1.11
C SER A 71 -25.05 6.33 0.08
N ASP A 72 -24.43 5.91 -1.01
CA ASP A 72 -25.04 5.07 -2.05
C ASP A 72 -25.51 3.69 -1.52
N GLN A 73 -24.95 3.23 -0.40
CA GLN A 73 -25.38 2.05 0.33
C GLN A 73 -26.39 2.35 1.46
N LYS A 74 -27.11 3.46 1.36
CA LYS A 74 -28.14 3.92 2.31
C LYS A 74 -27.60 4.27 3.70
N ASN A 75 -26.38 4.85 3.76
CA ASN A 75 -25.75 5.32 4.99
C ASN A 75 -25.67 4.20 6.05
N LEU A 76 -24.96 3.15 5.73
CA LEU A 76 -24.77 1.99 6.60
C LEU A 76 -24.53 2.41 8.05
N GLU A 77 -25.46 2.04 8.92
CA GLU A 77 -25.38 2.36 10.36
C GLU A 77 -24.20 1.63 11.00
N GLU A 78 -23.61 2.23 12.02
CA GLU A 78 -22.47 1.69 12.78
C GLU A 78 -21.22 1.36 11.92
N ALA A 79 -21.17 1.88 10.68
CA ALA A 79 -19.96 1.73 9.88
C ALA A 79 -18.75 2.34 10.56
N VAL A 80 -17.58 1.75 10.34
CA VAL A 80 -16.30 2.25 10.87
C VAL A 80 -15.35 2.61 9.72
N LEU A 81 -14.52 3.64 9.94
CA LEU A 81 -13.43 3.97 9.03
C LEU A 81 -12.20 3.15 9.39
N VAL A 82 -11.58 2.53 8.40
CA VAL A 82 -10.38 1.70 8.57
C VAL A 82 -9.30 2.18 7.64
N GLU A 83 -8.09 2.41 8.14
CA GLU A 83 -6.92 2.67 7.28
C GLU A 83 -5.83 1.64 7.56
N LEU A 84 -5.31 1.03 6.47
CA LEU A 84 -4.19 0.11 6.52
C LEU A 84 -2.90 0.87 6.22
N GLY A 85 -1.92 0.83 7.13
CA GLY A 85 -0.66 1.54 6.95
C GLY A 85 -0.82 3.07 6.91
N PRO A 86 -1.41 3.71 7.93
CA PRO A 86 -1.80 5.13 7.88
C PRO A 86 -0.62 6.11 7.85
N GLY A 87 0.61 5.63 7.89
CA GLY A 87 1.79 6.47 7.93
C GLY A 87 1.72 7.49 9.08
N ARG A 88 1.67 8.77 8.77
CA ARG A 88 1.50 9.83 9.78
C ARG A 88 0.04 10.09 10.19
N GLY A 89 -0.92 9.43 9.55
CA GLY A 89 -2.35 9.64 9.76
C GLY A 89 -2.92 10.83 8.99
N THR A 90 -2.18 11.35 8.01
CA THR A 90 -2.56 12.53 7.22
C THR A 90 -3.83 12.26 6.40
N LEU A 91 -3.91 11.11 5.73
CA LEU A 91 -5.08 10.74 4.93
C LEU A 91 -6.34 10.61 5.79
N THR A 92 -6.26 9.87 6.89
CA THR A 92 -7.38 9.79 7.86
C THR A 92 -7.81 11.17 8.36
N ALA A 93 -6.85 12.06 8.71
CA ALA A 93 -7.17 13.41 9.18
C ALA A 93 -7.93 14.23 8.12
N ASP A 94 -7.50 14.17 6.86
CA ASP A 94 -8.15 14.86 5.76
C ASP A 94 -9.55 14.30 5.48
N ILE A 95 -9.71 12.97 5.47
CA ILE A 95 -11.02 12.30 5.33
C ILE A 95 -11.96 12.79 6.43
N MET A 96 -11.54 12.74 7.69
CA MET A 96 -12.38 13.13 8.82
C MET A 96 -12.72 14.63 8.81
N ARG A 97 -11.80 15.46 8.34
CA ARG A 97 -12.01 16.90 8.21
C ARG A 97 -13.07 17.23 7.17
N VAL A 98 -12.97 16.64 5.97
CA VAL A 98 -13.91 16.93 4.86
C VAL A 98 -15.30 16.34 5.10
N THR A 99 -15.37 15.21 5.82
CA THR A 99 -16.65 14.53 6.12
C THR A 99 -17.30 15.01 7.43
N LYS A 100 -16.68 15.96 8.15
CA LYS A 100 -17.15 16.44 9.46
C LYS A 100 -18.63 16.91 9.45
N SER A 101 -19.07 17.56 8.36
CA SER A 101 -20.43 18.06 8.21
C SER A 101 -21.42 17.00 7.68
N ILE A 102 -20.94 15.83 7.26
CA ILE A 102 -21.79 14.77 6.74
C ILE A 102 -22.42 14.03 7.92
N LYS A 103 -23.75 14.16 8.03
CA LYS A 103 -24.52 13.55 9.11
C LYS A 103 -24.35 12.03 9.08
N ASN A 104 -24.06 11.45 10.25
CA ASN A 104 -23.90 10.00 10.46
C ASN A 104 -22.71 9.34 9.72
N PHE A 105 -21.83 10.10 9.08
CA PHE A 105 -20.59 9.50 8.58
C PHE A 105 -19.78 8.89 9.73
N PRO A 106 -19.12 7.74 9.54
CA PRO A 106 -18.40 7.03 10.59
C PRO A 106 -17.40 7.92 11.35
N LYS A 107 -17.48 7.86 12.68
CA LYS A 107 -16.58 8.63 13.56
C LYS A 107 -15.57 7.75 14.29
N LYS A 108 -15.83 6.44 14.35
CA LYS A 108 -14.91 5.47 14.93
C LYS A 108 -13.91 5.01 13.88
N ILE A 109 -12.63 5.10 14.22
CA ILE A 109 -11.52 4.88 13.31
C ILE A 109 -10.68 3.72 13.81
N TYR A 110 -10.34 2.79 12.93
CA TYR A 110 -9.39 1.72 13.17
C TYR A 110 -8.15 1.91 12.29
N LEU A 111 -6.98 1.95 12.89
CA LEU A 111 -5.71 2.09 12.18
C LEU A 111 -4.88 0.82 12.35
N LEU A 112 -4.60 0.13 11.23
CA LEU A 112 -3.69 -1.01 11.24
C LEU A 112 -2.25 -0.48 11.14
N GLU A 113 -1.55 -0.48 12.28
CA GLU A 113 -0.19 0.05 12.41
C GLU A 113 0.62 -0.79 13.39
N VAL A 114 1.84 -1.14 13.00
CA VAL A 114 2.77 -1.92 13.82
C VAL A 114 3.81 -1.06 14.53
N SER A 115 4.16 0.09 13.94
CA SER A 115 5.18 1.00 14.45
C SER A 115 4.69 1.81 15.66
N ALA A 116 5.30 1.61 16.81
CA ALA A 116 5.02 2.41 18.01
C ALA A 116 5.31 3.91 17.79
N LYS A 117 6.32 4.24 17.00
CA LYS A 117 6.71 5.61 16.68
C LYS A 117 5.65 6.30 15.82
N LEU A 118 5.14 5.61 14.79
CA LEU A 118 4.08 6.16 13.94
C LEU A 118 2.78 6.32 14.71
N LYS A 119 2.43 5.40 15.61
CA LYS A 119 1.26 5.56 16.51
C LYS A 119 1.30 6.84 17.33
N LEU A 120 2.47 7.27 17.80
CA LEU A 120 2.59 8.54 18.54
C LEU A 120 2.33 9.75 17.62
N LEU A 121 2.82 9.73 16.38
CA LEU A 121 2.53 10.79 15.41
C LEU A 121 1.05 10.81 15.02
N GLN A 122 0.47 9.63 14.76
CA GLN A 122 -0.96 9.48 14.45
C GLN A 122 -1.82 9.98 15.60
N LYS A 123 -1.45 9.68 16.86
CA LYS A 123 -2.18 10.16 18.04
C LYS A 123 -2.20 11.70 18.11
N SER A 124 -1.10 12.36 17.73
CA SER A 124 -1.04 13.83 17.67
C SER A 124 -1.87 14.38 16.51
N ASN A 125 -1.75 13.81 15.31
CA ASN A 125 -2.42 14.31 14.11
C ASN A 125 -3.95 14.04 14.11
N LEU A 126 -4.39 13.05 14.89
CA LEU A 126 -5.79 12.63 15.02
C LEU A 126 -6.36 12.98 16.39
N GLU A 127 -5.79 13.98 17.07
CA GLU A 127 -6.31 14.46 18.35
C GLU A 127 -7.78 14.89 18.22
N GLY A 128 -8.62 14.45 19.16
CA GLY A 128 -10.07 14.72 19.16
C GLY A 128 -10.91 13.72 18.35
N TYR A 129 -10.30 12.77 17.64
CA TYR A 129 -11.02 11.66 16.99
C TYR A 129 -10.97 10.37 17.83
N GLN A 130 -11.96 9.49 17.64
CA GLN A 130 -12.02 8.18 18.29
C GLN A 130 -11.21 7.15 17.50
N VAL A 131 -9.94 6.99 17.85
CA VAL A 131 -8.99 6.12 17.14
C VAL A 131 -8.64 4.90 17.96
N GLU A 132 -8.76 3.71 17.36
CA GLU A 132 -8.26 2.45 17.88
C GLU A 132 -7.14 1.91 16.96
N TRP A 133 -6.00 1.55 17.55
CA TRP A 133 -4.90 0.91 16.83
C TRP A 133 -5.00 -0.59 16.92
N ILE A 134 -5.03 -1.24 15.75
CA ILE A 134 -5.11 -2.68 15.61
C ILE A 134 -3.82 -3.26 15.00
N LYS A 135 -3.59 -4.54 15.22
CA LYS A 135 -2.46 -5.30 14.64
C LYS A 135 -2.89 -6.22 13.51
N ASN A 136 -4.18 -6.55 13.45
CA ASN A 136 -4.78 -7.39 12.41
C ASN A 136 -6.27 -7.04 12.25
N LEU A 137 -6.83 -7.37 11.09
CA LEU A 137 -8.20 -6.99 10.71
C LEU A 137 -9.29 -7.68 11.54
N ASN A 138 -9.01 -8.82 12.16
CA ASN A 138 -9.99 -9.52 13.01
C ASN A 138 -10.30 -8.77 14.32
N GLN A 139 -9.51 -7.76 14.67
CA GLN A 139 -9.79 -6.87 15.80
C GLN A 139 -10.88 -5.83 15.50
N ILE A 140 -11.23 -5.63 14.23
CA ILE A 140 -12.35 -4.79 13.84
C ILE A 140 -13.65 -5.53 14.19
N PRO A 141 -14.57 -4.91 14.94
CA PRO A 141 -15.82 -5.56 15.31
C PRO A 141 -16.66 -5.93 14.09
N PRO A 142 -17.65 -6.84 14.24
CA PRO A 142 -18.67 -7.06 13.24
C PRO A 142 -19.40 -5.77 12.87
N GLY A 143 -19.58 -5.51 11.57
CA GLY A 143 -20.26 -4.33 11.07
C GLY A 143 -19.69 -3.87 9.73
N PRO A 144 -20.34 -2.88 9.08
CA PRO A 144 -19.88 -2.32 7.82
C PRO A 144 -18.54 -1.60 7.96
N ILE A 145 -17.69 -1.67 6.93
CA ILE A 145 -16.38 -1.00 6.92
C ILE A 145 -16.26 -0.05 5.73
N ILE A 146 -15.66 1.10 5.98
CA ILE A 146 -15.13 1.99 4.96
C ILE A 146 -13.61 1.89 5.09
N LEU A 147 -12.98 1.12 4.21
CA LEU A 147 -11.57 0.81 4.30
C LEU A 147 -10.79 1.51 3.20
N ILE A 148 -9.66 2.10 3.58
CA ILE A 148 -8.65 2.65 2.66
C ILE A 148 -7.30 1.97 2.92
N ALA A 149 -6.63 1.58 1.83
CA ALA A 149 -5.24 1.13 1.82
C ALA A 149 -4.51 1.94 0.74
N ASN A 150 -3.75 2.93 1.15
CA ASN A 150 -2.94 3.75 0.26
C ASN A 150 -1.46 3.47 0.50
N GLU A 151 -0.75 3.00 -0.52
CA GLU A 151 0.68 2.64 -0.41
C GLU A 151 0.93 1.66 0.77
N PHE A 152 0.13 0.60 0.82
CA PHE A 152 0.20 -0.42 1.87
C PHE A 152 0.68 -1.76 1.34
N PHE A 153 0.15 -2.18 0.20
CA PHE A 153 0.45 -3.50 -0.36
C PHE A 153 1.85 -3.56 -0.96
N ASP A 154 2.41 -2.46 -1.45
CA ASP A 154 3.75 -2.37 -2.01
C ASP A 154 4.85 -2.76 -1.02
N SER A 155 4.65 -2.42 0.26
CA SER A 155 5.59 -2.70 1.35
C SER A 155 5.46 -4.11 1.95
N LEU A 156 4.40 -4.86 1.59
CA LEU A 156 4.23 -6.22 2.07
C LEU A 156 5.25 -7.17 1.43
N PRO A 157 5.84 -8.08 2.23
CA PRO A 157 6.88 -9.00 1.79
C PRO A 157 6.48 -9.85 0.58
N ILE A 158 7.41 -9.99 -0.38
CA ILE A 158 7.24 -10.82 -1.57
C ILE A 158 8.21 -11.99 -1.61
N ASN A 159 7.80 -13.08 -2.26
CA ASN A 159 8.70 -14.10 -2.78
C ASN A 159 8.88 -13.89 -4.29
N GLN A 160 10.08 -14.15 -4.80
CA GLN A 160 10.36 -14.13 -6.23
C GLN A 160 10.70 -15.52 -6.73
N TYR A 161 10.15 -15.88 -7.89
CA TYR A 161 10.37 -17.15 -8.56
C TYR A 161 10.91 -16.90 -9.96
N LEU A 162 12.04 -17.54 -10.27
CA LEU A 162 12.68 -17.48 -11.59
C LEU A 162 12.35 -18.73 -12.39
N LYS A 163 11.91 -18.55 -13.63
CA LYS A 163 11.72 -19.66 -14.59
C LYS A 163 13.07 -20.11 -15.14
N GLY A 164 13.53 -21.25 -14.70
CA GLY A 164 14.69 -21.94 -15.27
C GLY A 164 14.36 -22.76 -16.52
N ALA A 165 15.37 -23.42 -17.07
CA ALA A 165 15.18 -24.37 -18.18
C ALA A 165 14.40 -25.63 -17.74
N ASP A 166 14.55 -26.01 -16.49
CA ASP A 166 14.09 -27.26 -15.89
C ASP A 166 12.93 -27.08 -14.90
N GLY A 167 12.46 -25.87 -14.67
CA GLY A 167 11.36 -25.58 -13.73
C GLY A 167 11.44 -24.21 -13.10
N TRP A 168 10.67 -24.01 -12.03
CA TRP A 168 10.68 -22.80 -11.25
C TRP A 168 11.64 -22.94 -10.05
N HIS A 169 12.38 -21.87 -9.77
CA HIS A 169 13.30 -21.78 -8.64
C HIS A 169 13.03 -20.53 -7.83
N GLU A 170 13.04 -20.63 -6.51
CA GLU A 170 12.92 -19.45 -5.66
C GLU A 170 14.20 -18.62 -5.71
N ARG A 171 14.04 -17.31 -5.85
CA ARG A 171 15.16 -16.37 -5.65
C ARG A 171 15.37 -16.14 -4.17
N LEU A 172 16.60 -16.33 -3.75
CA LEU A 172 16.99 -16.27 -2.34
C LEU A 172 18.06 -15.19 -2.13
N ILE A 173 18.27 -14.82 -0.87
CA ILE A 173 19.36 -13.95 -0.44
C ILE A 173 20.34 -14.80 0.35
N GLY A 174 21.58 -14.86 -0.13
CA GLY A 174 22.70 -15.57 0.48
C GLY A 174 23.88 -14.65 0.70
N ILE A 175 25.06 -15.25 0.92
CA ILE A 175 26.33 -14.53 1.11
C ILE A 175 27.29 -14.91 -0.01
N LYS A 176 27.87 -13.91 -0.67
CA LYS A 176 28.96 -14.07 -1.64
C LYS A 176 30.07 -13.08 -1.29
N ASN A 177 31.28 -13.59 -1.14
CA ASN A 177 32.46 -12.78 -0.76
C ASN A 177 32.26 -11.92 0.52
N GLY A 178 31.44 -12.43 1.47
CA GLY A 178 31.18 -11.74 2.74
C GLY A 178 30.03 -10.71 2.69
N GLU A 179 29.43 -10.49 1.53
CA GLU A 179 28.32 -9.56 1.31
C GLU A 179 27.04 -10.29 0.95
N LEU A 180 25.89 -9.64 1.21
CA LEU A 180 24.59 -10.15 0.81
C LEU A 180 24.50 -10.18 -0.72
N ALA A 181 24.00 -11.26 -1.28
CA ALA A 181 23.87 -11.46 -2.71
C ALA A 181 22.61 -12.26 -3.05
N PHE A 182 22.01 -11.94 -4.21
CA PHE A 182 20.95 -12.78 -4.75
C PHE A 182 21.51 -14.11 -5.22
N GLY A 183 20.78 -15.17 -4.94
CA GLY A 183 20.99 -16.52 -5.41
C GLY A 183 19.69 -17.16 -5.87
N ILE A 184 19.75 -18.42 -6.24
CA ILE A 184 18.62 -19.22 -6.72
C ILE A 184 18.64 -20.53 -5.93
N SER A 185 17.47 -20.98 -5.47
CA SER A 185 17.32 -22.30 -4.84
C SER A 185 17.69 -23.40 -5.82
N GLU A 186 18.47 -24.40 -5.35
CA GLU A 186 18.70 -25.63 -6.12
C GLU A 186 17.43 -26.49 -6.20
N GLN A 187 16.56 -26.37 -5.20
CA GLN A 187 15.31 -27.11 -5.15
C GLN A 187 14.31 -26.50 -6.13
N LYS A 188 13.81 -27.35 -7.03
CA LYS A 188 12.71 -27.00 -7.92
C LYS A 188 11.41 -26.91 -7.14
N LEU A 189 10.63 -25.90 -7.48
CA LEU A 189 9.28 -25.79 -6.95
C LEU A 189 8.32 -26.51 -7.87
N ASN A 190 7.56 -27.43 -7.30
CA ASN A 190 6.43 -28.03 -7.97
C ASN A 190 5.24 -27.04 -7.88
N ILE A 191 5.26 -26.02 -8.72
CA ILE A 191 4.17 -25.05 -8.79
C ILE A 191 3.08 -25.69 -9.62
N GLN A 192 2.08 -26.23 -8.95
CA GLN A 192 0.82 -26.62 -9.59
C GLN A 192 0.19 -25.33 -10.13
N SER A 193 -0.07 -25.35 -11.42
CA SER A 193 -0.49 -24.24 -12.27
C SER A 193 -1.47 -23.25 -11.63
N THR A 194 -0.95 -22.15 -11.17
CA THR A 194 -1.70 -20.91 -11.11
C THR A 194 -1.50 -20.18 -12.44
N GLU A 195 -2.48 -19.40 -12.89
CA GLU A 195 -2.40 -18.65 -14.16
C GLU A 195 -1.12 -17.80 -14.30
N TYR A 196 -0.54 -17.34 -13.18
CA TYR A 196 0.73 -16.60 -13.13
C TYR A 196 1.91 -17.29 -13.81
N PHE A 197 1.91 -18.62 -13.78
CA PHE A 197 3.04 -19.42 -14.20
C PHE A 197 2.87 -20.04 -15.58
N THR A 198 1.65 -19.98 -16.18
CA THR A 198 1.32 -20.74 -17.40
C THR A 198 1.94 -20.18 -18.68
N HIS A 199 2.18 -18.87 -18.74
CA HIS A 199 2.73 -18.21 -19.93
C HIS A 199 4.17 -17.69 -19.75
N ALA A 200 4.85 -18.13 -18.69
CA ALA A 200 6.20 -17.68 -18.41
C ALA A 200 7.23 -18.43 -19.25
N VAL A 201 8.19 -17.69 -19.80
CA VAL A 201 9.34 -18.23 -20.54
C VAL A 201 10.58 -18.24 -19.66
N LYS A 202 11.61 -19.02 -20.07
CA LYS A 202 12.90 -19.05 -19.36
C LYS A 202 13.45 -17.64 -19.16
N GLY A 203 13.78 -17.31 -17.93
CA GLY A 203 14.29 -16.00 -17.52
C GLY A 203 13.24 -15.10 -16.89
N ASP A 204 11.95 -15.43 -17.03
CA ASP A 204 10.89 -14.65 -16.39
C ASP A 204 10.95 -14.76 -14.85
N ILE A 205 10.66 -13.66 -14.19
CA ILE A 205 10.50 -13.58 -12.74
C ILE A 205 9.03 -13.31 -12.45
N VAL A 206 8.49 -14.05 -11.49
CA VAL A 206 7.15 -13.85 -10.93
C VAL A 206 7.29 -13.50 -9.45
N GLU A 207 6.57 -12.47 -9.04
CA GLU A 207 6.49 -12.02 -7.65
C GLU A 207 5.16 -12.45 -7.03
N VAL A 208 5.24 -13.09 -5.88
CA VAL A 208 4.06 -13.52 -5.11
C VAL A 208 4.12 -12.88 -3.74
N ARG A 209 3.01 -12.31 -3.31
CA ARG A 209 2.84 -11.65 -2.02
C ARG A 209 1.95 -12.51 -1.12
N PRO A 210 2.53 -13.38 -0.25
CA PRO A 210 1.75 -14.38 0.50
C PRO A 210 0.67 -13.79 1.42
N SER A 211 0.88 -12.57 1.90
CA SER A 211 -0.04 -11.87 2.79
C SER A 211 -1.27 -11.27 2.09
N VAL A 212 -1.30 -11.21 0.76
CA VAL A 212 -2.43 -10.63 0.01
C VAL A 212 -3.71 -11.43 0.20
N GLU A 213 -3.66 -12.74 -0.02
CA GLU A 213 -4.85 -13.59 0.06
C GLU A 213 -5.56 -13.50 1.41
N PRO A 214 -4.89 -13.69 2.57
CA PRO A 214 -5.57 -13.59 3.87
C PRO A 214 -6.11 -12.18 4.16
N ILE A 215 -5.41 -11.12 3.77
CA ILE A 215 -5.87 -9.74 3.98
C ILE A 215 -7.11 -9.44 3.13
N ILE A 216 -7.07 -9.73 1.84
CA ILE A 216 -8.19 -9.47 0.92
C ILE A 216 -9.40 -10.35 1.25
N THR A 217 -9.17 -11.60 1.63
CA THR A 217 -10.24 -12.51 2.09
C THR A 217 -10.96 -11.94 3.31
N GLU A 218 -10.23 -11.46 4.30
CA GLU A 218 -10.83 -10.86 5.51
C GLU A 218 -11.62 -9.60 5.18
N ILE A 219 -11.07 -8.71 4.34
CA ILE A 219 -11.78 -7.52 3.83
C ILE A 219 -13.07 -7.91 3.10
N SER A 220 -12.97 -8.87 2.18
CA SER A 220 -14.10 -9.34 1.38
C SER A 220 -15.19 -9.95 2.24
N ASN A 221 -14.83 -10.75 3.24
CA ASN A 221 -15.78 -11.37 4.17
C ASN A 221 -16.56 -10.29 4.94
N LYS A 222 -15.89 -9.25 5.46
CA LYS A 222 -16.57 -8.15 6.15
C LYS A 222 -17.51 -7.40 5.22
N ILE A 223 -17.04 -7.04 4.01
CA ILE A 223 -17.85 -6.31 3.03
C ILE A 223 -19.04 -7.14 2.54
N SER A 224 -18.83 -8.42 2.25
CA SER A 224 -19.90 -9.29 1.76
C SER A 224 -21.00 -9.53 2.81
N GLN A 225 -20.61 -9.56 4.09
CA GLN A 225 -21.53 -9.84 5.20
C GLN A 225 -22.26 -8.58 5.69
N TRP A 226 -21.56 -7.44 5.76
CA TRP A 226 -22.05 -6.24 6.46
C TRP A 226 -22.19 -5.02 5.55
N GLY A 227 -21.67 -5.07 4.34
CA GLY A 227 -21.60 -3.90 3.46
C GLY A 227 -20.36 -3.04 3.68
N GLY A 228 -20.31 -1.94 2.93
CA GLY A 228 -19.19 -1.00 2.94
C GLY A 228 -18.37 -1.01 1.67
N ILE A 229 -17.15 -0.52 1.76
CA ILE A 229 -16.23 -0.40 0.64
C ILE A 229 -14.79 -0.56 1.11
N SER A 230 -13.95 -1.18 0.29
CA SER A 230 -12.50 -1.05 0.39
C SER A 230 -11.97 -0.34 -0.84
N LEU A 231 -11.15 0.70 -0.65
CA LEU A 231 -10.43 1.39 -1.70
C LEU A 231 -8.95 1.13 -1.55
N ILE A 232 -8.33 0.57 -2.57
CA ILE A 232 -6.92 0.22 -2.62
C ILE A 232 -6.26 1.12 -3.66
N ILE A 233 -5.24 1.89 -3.23
CA ILE A 233 -4.46 2.80 -4.07
C ILE A 233 -2.99 2.42 -3.89
N ASP A 234 -2.34 2.03 -4.98
CA ASP A 234 -0.94 1.61 -4.93
C ASP A 234 -0.31 1.66 -6.33
N TYR A 235 1.01 1.64 -6.41
CA TYR A 235 1.67 1.57 -7.70
C TYR A 235 1.85 0.11 -8.16
N GLY A 236 1.55 -0.12 -9.42
CA GLY A 236 1.55 -1.45 -10.02
C GLY A 236 0.74 -1.53 -11.29
N CYS A 237 0.34 -2.74 -11.63
CA CYS A 237 -0.49 -2.99 -12.80
C CYS A 237 -1.32 -4.28 -12.66
N TRP A 238 -2.10 -4.57 -13.67
CA TRP A 238 -2.79 -5.85 -13.83
C TRP A 238 -1.84 -6.87 -14.45
N ASP A 239 -1.79 -8.09 -13.94
CA ASP A 239 -0.91 -9.18 -14.40
C ASP A 239 0.57 -8.77 -14.42
N LEU A 240 1.08 -8.36 -13.27
CA LEU A 240 2.46 -7.92 -13.10
C LEU A 240 3.45 -9.07 -13.34
N LYS A 241 4.45 -8.82 -14.18
CA LYS A 241 5.58 -9.71 -14.43
C LYS A 241 6.90 -8.95 -14.31
N GLY A 242 7.93 -9.66 -13.92
CA GLY A 242 9.29 -9.12 -13.83
C GLY A 242 9.77 -8.90 -12.39
N ASN A 243 10.95 -8.33 -12.28
CA ASN A 243 11.58 -8.00 -11.01
C ASN A 243 11.28 -6.53 -10.66
N THR A 244 10.39 -6.32 -9.71
CA THR A 244 10.03 -4.98 -9.24
C THR A 244 10.55 -4.69 -7.83
N PHE A 245 11.23 -5.66 -7.20
CA PHE A 245 11.83 -5.50 -5.88
C PHE A 245 12.88 -4.39 -5.90
N GLN A 246 12.66 -3.36 -5.12
CA GLN A 246 13.43 -2.12 -5.16
C GLN A 246 13.66 -1.56 -3.76
N ALA A 247 14.68 -0.69 -3.67
CA ALA A 247 14.94 0.11 -2.50
C ALA A 247 15.09 1.57 -2.90
N ILE A 248 14.54 2.46 -2.09
CA ILE A 248 14.65 3.90 -2.28
C ILE A 248 15.26 4.52 -1.02
N LYS A 249 16.20 5.45 -1.22
CA LYS A 249 16.75 6.31 -0.18
C LYS A 249 16.94 7.71 -0.72
N SER A 250 16.43 8.71 0.01
CA SER A 250 16.54 10.12 -0.40
C SER A 250 16.12 10.32 -1.86
N HIS A 251 14.98 9.73 -2.25
CA HIS A 251 14.38 9.78 -3.61
C HIS A 251 15.24 9.16 -4.73
N LYS A 252 16.19 8.27 -4.38
CA LYS A 252 17.04 7.57 -5.37
C LYS A 252 16.94 6.06 -5.20
N TYR A 253 16.90 5.36 -6.32
CA TYR A 253 17.01 3.90 -6.33
C TYR A 253 18.41 3.47 -5.92
N ILE A 254 18.49 2.50 -5.03
CA ILE A 254 19.73 1.85 -4.61
C ILE A 254 19.56 0.33 -4.67
N ASN A 255 20.65 -0.41 -4.50
CA ASN A 255 20.57 -1.88 -4.40
C ASN A 255 19.76 -2.28 -3.16
N PRO A 256 18.70 -3.12 -3.28
CA PRO A 256 17.88 -3.56 -2.13
C PRO A 256 18.66 -4.27 -1.02
N LEU A 257 19.81 -4.87 -1.34
CA LEU A 257 20.65 -5.53 -0.36
C LEU A 257 21.64 -4.57 0.35
N GLU A 258 21.69 -3.31 -0.12
CA GLU A 258 22.51 -2.28 0.49
C GLU A 258 21.77 -1.64 1.67
N LYS A 259 22.46 -1.49 2.79
CA LYS A 259 21.96 -0.83 4.02
C LYS A 259 20.64 -1.42 4.57
N PRO A 260 20.57 -2.73 4.87
CA PRO A 260 19.38 -3.36 5.45
C PRO A 260 18.85 -2.61 6.68
N GLY A 261 17.55 -2.34 6.74
CA GLY A 261 16.89 -1.62 7.82
C GLY A 261 17.04 -0.10 7.81
N GLU A 262 17.79 0.46 6.86
CA GLU A 262 17.99 1.91 6.71
C GLU A 262 17.37 2.47 5.43
N VAL A 263 16.71 1.63 4.65
CA VAL A 263 16.08 1.95 3.38
C VAL A 263 14.72 1.32 3.30
N ASP A 264 13.81 1.94 2.59
CA ASP A 264 12.53 1.33 2.29
C ASP A 264 12.67 0.27 1.21
N LEU A 265 12.00 -0.85 1.44
CA LEU A 265 11.97 -1.98 0.51
C LEU A 265 10.55 -2.18 0.04
N THR A 266 10.35 -2.06 -1.25
CA THR A 266 9.03 -2.16 -1.86
C THR A 266 9.05 -3.01 -3.13
N ALA A 267 7.87 -3.41 -3.58
CA ALA A 267 7.68 -4.04 -4.88
C ALA A 267 6.32 -3.60 -5.45
N HIS A 268 6.21 -3.51 -6.77
CA HIS A 268 4.94 -3.16 -7.41
C HIS A 268 3.83 -4.14 -7.04
N VAL A 269 2.60 -3.66 -7.03
CA VAL A 269 1.42 -4.45 -6.68
C VAL A 269 0.83 -5.09 -7.94
N ASP A 270 0.66 -6.41 -7.91
CA ASP A 270 -0.14 -7.12 -8.89
C ASP A 270 -1.62 -7.06 -8.51
N PHE A 271 -2.36 -6.17 -9.13
CA PHE A 271 -3.79 -5.98 -8.86
C PHE A 271 -4.64 -7.18 -9.31
N SER A 272 -4.18 -7.98 -10.25
CA SER A 272 -4.87 -9.22 -10.61
C SER A 272 -4.83 -10.24 -9.48
N SER A 273 -3.73 -10.25 -8.70
CA SER A 273 -3.61 -11.06 -7.49
C SER A 273 -4.59 -10.64 -6.40
N LEU A 274 -4.71 -9.32 -6.17
CA LEU A 274 -5.71 -8.78 -5.25
C LEU A 274 -7.11 -9.21 -5.69
N ALA A 275 -7.44 -9.00 -6.96
CA ALA A 275 -8.74 -9.32 -7.54
C ALA A 275 -9.13 -10.80 -7.42
N ARG A 276 -8.17 -11.72 -7.64
CA ARG A 276 -8.39 -13.17 -7.49
C ARG A 276 -8.67 -13.58 -6.04
N SER A 277 -8.16 -12.84 -5.09
CA SER A 277 -8.36 -13.10 -3.65
C SER A 277 -9.70 -12.56 -3.13
N VAL A 278 -10.45 -11.81 -3.94
CA VAL A 278 -11.75 -11.25 -3.55
C VAL A 278 -12.82 -12.34 -3.53
N LEU A 279 -13.49 -12.50 -2.40
CA LEU A 279 -14.55 -13.49 -2.20
C LEU A 279 -15.92 -12.80 -2.04
N ASN A 280 -16.93 -13.29 -2.79
CA ASN A 280 -18.32 -12.87 -2.64
C ASN A 280 -18.60 -11.36 -2.75
N CYS A 281 -17.68 -10.60 -3.34
CA CYS A 281 -17.77 -9.18 -3.60
C CYS A 281 -17.62 -8.88 -5.09
N SER A 282 -17.93 -7.65 -5.48
CA SER A 282 -17.60 -7.06 -6.78
C SER A 282 -16.34 -6.21 -6.65
N ILE A 283 -15.58 -6.12 -7.74
CA ILE A 283 -14.43 -5.23 -7.86
C ILE A 283 -14.71 -4.18 -8.94
N SER A 284 -14.16 -2.98 -8.77
CA SER A 284 -14.14 -1.99 -9.85
C SER A 284 -13.15 -2.39 -10.96
N LYS A 285 -13.24 -1.71 -12.10
CA LYS A 285 -12.14 -1.71 -13.06
C LYS A 285 -10.90 -1.10 -12.41
N LEU A 286 -9.72 -1.58 -12.78
CA LEU A 286 -8.48 -0.92 -12.41
C LEU A 286 -8.42 0.43 -13.12
N THR A 287 -8.29 1.50 -12.33
CA THR A 287 -8.31 2.88 -12.81
C THR A 287 -7.00 3.57 -12.42
N ASP A 288 -6.45 4.37 -13.29
CA ASP A 288 -5.29 5.20 -12.99
C ASP A 288 -5.63 6.28 -11.96
N GLN A 289 -4.75 6.53 -11.00
CA GLN A 289 -4.98 7.52 -9.93
C GLN A 289 -5.32 8.91 -10.50
N GLY A 290 -4.55 9.37 -11.49
CA GLY A 290 -4.80 10.68 -12.12
C GLY A 290 -6.18 10.76 -12.75
N VAL A 291 -6.63 9.68 -13.42
CA VAL A 291 -7.97 9.59 -14.03
C VAL A 291 -9.05 9.65 -12.95
N LEU A 292 -8.89 8.92 -11.84
CA LEU A 292 -9.84 9.01 -10.73
C LEU A 292 -9.91 10.42 -10.17
N LEU A 293 -8.76 11.02 -9.83
CA LEU A 293 -8.70 12.35 -9.22
C LEU A 293 -9.31 13.43 -10.13
N GLU A 294 -9.08 13.35 -11.44
CA GLU A 294 -9.71 14.28 -12.41
C GLU A 294 -11.23 14.10 -12.46
N ARG A 295 -11.72 12.85 -12.45
CA ARG A 295 -13.17 12.58 -12.39
C ARG A 295 -13.81 13.04 -11.08
N LEU A 296 -13.04 13.10 -9.99
CA LEU A 296 -13.47 13.64 -8.71
C LEU A 296 -13.32 15.17 -8.61
N GLY A 297 -12.78 15.84 -9.63
CA GLY A 297 -12.70 17.29 -9.72
C GLY A 297 -11.46 17.90 -9.08
N ILE A 298 -10.29 17.21 -9.12
CA ILE A 298 -9.05 17.75 -8.55
C ILE A 298 -8.62 19.05 -9.23
N SER A 299 -8.82 19.20 -10.56
CA SER A 299 -8.47 20.39 -11.30
C SER A 299 -9.35 21.58 -10.89
N GLU A 300 -10.65 21.38 -10.69
CA GLU A 300 -11.57 22.41 -10.17
C GLU A 300 -11.17 22.82 -8.73
N ARG A 301 -10.87 21.84 -7.90
CA ARG A 301 -10.44 22.10 -6.51
C ARG A 301 -9.13 22.89 -6.49
N ALA A 302 -8.17 22.52 -7.32
CA ALA A 302 -6.88 23.19 -7.44
C ALA A 302 -7.08 24.65 -7.89
N ASN A 303 -7.93 24.90 -8.89
CA ASN A 303 -8.25 26.24 -9.37
C ASN A 303 -8.90 27.13 -8.29
N ILE A 304 -9.75 26.55 -7.45
CA ILE A 304 -10.36 27.30 -6.34
C ILE A 304 -9.29 27.70 -5.30
N LEU A 305 -8.44 26.77 -4.91
CA LEU A 305 -7.40 27.01 -3.92
C LEU A 305 -6.33 27.99 -4.42
N SER A 306 -5.98 27.94 -5.69
CA SER A 306 -4.93 28.79 -6.29
C SER A 306 -5.25 30.29 -6.22
N ARG A 307 -6.54 30.66 -6.14
CA ARG A 307 -6.97 32.08 -6.10
C ARG A 307 -6.46 32.84 -4.87
N SER A 308 -6.15 32.12 -3.77
CA SER A 308 -5.65 32.71 -2.52
C SER A 308 -4.15 32.58 -2.33
N LEU A 309 -3.47 31.85 -3.21
CA LEU A 309 -2.04 31.56 -3.12
C LEU A 309 -1.19 32.62 -3.82
N LYS A 310 0.06 32.82 -3.33
CA LYS A 310 1.00 33.79 -3.88
C LYS A 310 2.34 33.10 -4.17
N ALA A 311 2.99 33.56 -5.23
CA ALA A 311 4.36 33.19 -5.62
C ALA A 311 4.70 31.71 -5.37
N ASP A 312 5.66 31.43 -4.47
CA ASP A 312 6.19 30.09 -4.18
C ASP A 312 5.10 29.09 -3.76
N ASP A 313 4.07 29.53 -3.01
CA ASP A 313 2.96 28.68 -2.62
C ASP A 313 2.12 28.26 -3.83
N LEU A 314 1.94 29.14 -4.81
CA LEU A 314 1.25 28.82 -6.05
C LEU A 314 2.05 27.84 -6.90
N GLU A 315 3.37 28.02 -7.02
CA GLU A 315 4.23 27.08 -7.74
C GLU A 315 4.22 25.70 -7.10
N ASN A 316 4.35 25.62 -5.78
CA ASN A 316 4.25 24.36 -5.02
C ASN A 316 2.89 23.68 -5.21
N HIS A 317 1.80 24.45 -5.23
CA HIS A 317 0.45 23.94 -5.44
C HIS A 317 0.27 23.35 -6.85
N ILE A 318 0.76 24.05 -7.88
CA ILE A 318 0.75 23.56 -9.26
C ILE A 318 1.59 22.28 -9.40
N ALA A 319 2.78 22.26 -8.80
CA ALA A 319 3.65 21.09 -8.81
C ALA A 319 2.99 19.89 -8.09
N ALA A 320 2.31 20.12 -6.97
CA ALA A 320 1.59 19.09 -6.23
C ALA A 320 0.41 18.51 -7.05
N HIS A 321 -0.40 19.37 -7.68
CA HIS A 321 -1.46 18.91 -8.58
C HIS A 321 -0.90 18.05 -9.71
N ARG A 322 0.14 18.55 -10.40
CA ARG A 322 0.82 17.81 -11.47
C ARG A 322 1.34 16.47 -10.98
N ARG A 323 2.02 16.44 -9.83
CA ARG A 323 2.56 15.19 -9.27
C ARG A 323 1.51 14.12 -9.04
N LEU A 324 0.33 14.50 -8.57
CA LEU A 324 -0.77 13.58 -8.30
C LEU A 324 -1.45 13.04 -9.57
N THR A 325 -1.52 13.86 -10.64
CA THR A 325 -2.38 13.59 -11.81
C THR A 325 -1.63 13.27 -13.09
N HIS A 326 -0.40 13.78 -13.25
CA HIS A 326 0.31 13.68 -14.52
C HIS A 326 0.74 12.24 -14.83
N PRO A 327 0.55 11.73 -16.09
CA PRO A 327 0.85 10.35 -16.47
C PRO A 327 2.31 9.92 -16.23
N ASN A 328 3.26 10.83 -16.39
CA ASN A 328 4.69 10.54 -16.19
C ASN A 328 5.13 10.63 -14.73
N GLU A 329 4.20 10.85 -13.80
CA GLU A 329 4.43 10.92 -12.36
C GLU A 329 3.51 9.91 -11.65
N MET A 330 2.81 10.29 -10.60
CA MET A 330 1.92 9.37 -9.87
C MET A 330 0.65 9.02 -10.64
N GLY A 331 0.24 9.87 -11.59
CA GLY A 331 -1.08 9.79 -12.23
C GLY A 331 -1.37 8.45 -12.92
N THR A 332 -0.39 7.88 -13.62
CA THR A 332 -0.53 6.54 -14.25
C THR A 332 0.19 5.45 -13.48
N LEU A 333 1.29 5.78 -12.78
CA LEU A 333 2.03 4.80 -12.00
C LEU A 333 1.14 4.16 -10.91
N PHE A 334 0.34 4.98 -10.23
CA PHE A 334 -0.60 4.54 -9.19
C PHE A 334 -1.92 4.11 -9.80
N LYS A 335 -2.46 3.03 -9.27
CA LYS A 335 -3.72 2.41 -9.66
C LYS A 335 -4.69 2.39 -8.50
N VAL A 336 -5.96 2.42 -8.85
CA VAL A 336 -7.06 2.40 -7.88
C VAL A 336 -7.99 1.25 -8.19
N MET A 337 -8.32 0.47 -7.17
CA MET A 337 -9.31 -0.61 -7.22
C MET A 337 -10.21 -0.54 -6.00
N ALA A 338 -11.52 -0.66 -6.20
CA ALA A 338 -12.48 -0.77 -5.12
C ALA A 338 -13.06 -2.18 -5.01
N ILE A 339 -13.35 -2.60 -3.77
CA ILE A 339 -14.08 -3.84 -3.45
C ILE A 339 -15.40 -3.42 -2.79
N LEU A 340 -16.53 -3.95 -3.27
CA LEU A 340 -17.88 -3.60 -2.84
C LEU A 340 -18.74 -4.87 -2.70
N PRO A 341 -19.87 -4.81 -1.97
CA PRO A 341 -20.81 -5.92 -1.98
C PRO A 341 -21.27 -6.26 -3.40
N LYS A 342 -21.58 -7.53 -3.68
CA LYS A 342 -22.20 -7.93 -4.95
C LYS A 342 -23.44 -7.09 -5.22
N LEU A 343 -23.62 -6.70 -6.48
CA LEU A 343 -24.76 -5.91 -6.96
C LEU A 343 -24.81 -4.46 -6.43
N SER A 344 -23.81 -3.99 -5.70
CA SER A 344 -23.68 -2.57 -5.39
C SER A 344 -23.41 -1.77 -6.66
N ARG A 345 -23.95 -0.54 -6.70
CA ARG A 345 -23.58 0.42 -7.75
C ARG A 345 -22.09 0.75 -7.62
N MET A 346 -21.38 0.77 -8.76
CA MET A 346 -20.00 1.26 -8.77
C MET A 346 -20.00 2.75 -8.38
N PRO A 347 -19.08 3.16 -7.49
CA PRO A 347 -18.94 4.56 -7.12
C PRO A 347 -18.59 5.44 -8.31
N LEU A 348 -19.01 6.70 -8.26
CA LEU A 348 -18.66 7.69 -9.28
C LEU A 348 -17.14 7.85 -9.35
N GLY A 349 -16.60 7.80 -10.56
CA GLY A 349 -15.15 7.91 -10.80
C GLY A 349 -14.44 6.58 -11.11
N LEU A 350 -14.99 5.42 -10.72
CA LEU A 350 -14.44 4.09 -10.99
C LEU A 350 -15.23 3.35 -12.08
#